data_138933fdc1adbf6fa883656cbb7afb2e
#
_entry.id   138933fdc1adbf6fa883656cbb7afb2e
#
_cell.length_a   1.000
_cell.length_b   1.000
_cell.length_c   1.000
_cell.angle_alpha   90.00
_cell.angle_beta   90.00
_cell.angle_gamma   90.00
#
_symmetry.space_group_name_H-M   'P 1'
#
loop_
_entity.id
_entity.type
_entity.pdbx_description
1 polymer ?
#
loop_
_entity_poly.entity_id
_entity_poly.type
_entity_poly.pdbx_seq_one_letter_code
_entity_poly.pdbx_strand_id
1 'polypeptide(L)'
;MSLNTFTIYLFGGTGDLSKRKLLPAIFRQETLSSIDHESQIIGIGSKDMSLDEYVSMVKESLSNHFNGFDPSGEAWTRFSMRLGYKKLDINSDSDWEKFGEIPQDRPIIYYLATPPSLYKVISKNLKSGNLINDNSRIVVEKPIGSDLKTANEINDSLADGFLENQIYRIDHYLGKEAVQNLLALRFANTIFEQSWSNAAIDHI
;
A
#
# COMPACT_ATOMS: atom_id res chain seq x y z
N MET A 1 -7.84 -15.41 -16.26
CA MET A 1 -7.75 -13.93 -16.28
C MET A 1 -6.29 -13.60 -16.49
N SER A 2 -5.94 -12.75 -17.48
CA SER A 2 -4.58 -12.26 -17.59
C SER A 2 -4.29 -11.40 -16.36
N LEU A 3 -3.20 -11.69 -15.67
CA LEU A 3 -2.72 -10.86 -14.58
C LEU A 3 -2.29 -9.52 -15.16
N ASN A 4 -2.73 -8.42 -14.56
CA ASN A 4 -2.29 -7.10 -15.00
C ASN A 4 -0.92 -6.82 -14.39
N THR A 5 0.04 -6.47 -15.23
CA THR A 5 1.36 -5.96 -14.81
C THR A 5 1.18 -4.62 -14.09
N PHE A 6 1.90 -4.39 -12.99
CA PHE A 6 1.87 -3.13 -12.23
C PHE A 6 3.24 -2.79 -11.63
N THR A 7 3.39 -1.56 -11.19
CA THR A 7 4.53 -1.13 -10.37
C THR A 7 4.00 -0.53 -9.07
N ILE A 8 4.47 -1.05 -7.92
CA ILE A 8 4.21 -0.44 -6.60
C ILE A 8 5.45 0.33 -6.16
N TYR A 9 5.26 1.61 -5.83
CA TYR A 9 6.20 2.43 -5.07
C TYR A 9 5.74 2.46 -3.62
N LEU A 10 6.45 1.73 -2.76
CA LEU A 10 6.12 1.56 -1.34
C LEU A 10 6.88 2.59 -0.51
N PHE A 11 6.30 3.77 -0.29
CA PHE A 11 6.87 4.80 0.58
C PHE A 11 6.88 4.32 2.02
N GLY A 12 8.05 4.38 2.66
CA GLY A 12 8.28 3.71 3.93
C GLY A 12 8.55 2.21 3.79
N GLY A 13 9.14 1.78 2.65
CA GLY A 13 9.42 0.38 2.34
C GLY A 13 10.33 -0.34 3.33
N THR A 14 11.06 0.41 4.17
CA THR A 14 11.90 -0.13 5.25
C THR A 14 11.24 -0.02 6.64
N GLY A 15 10.03 0.53 6.71
CA GLY A 15 9.27 0.75 7.95
C GLY A 15 8.66 -0.53 8.53
N ASP A 16 8.20 -0.42 9.78
CA ASP A 16 7.60 -1.55 10.51
C ASP A 16 6.34 -2.09 9.83
N LEU A 17 5.45 -1.20 9.35
CA LEU A 17 4.24 -1.59 8.62
C LEU A 17 4.57 -2.39 7.35
N SER A 18 5.53 -1.90 6.56
CA SER A 18 5.97 -2.59 5.35
C SER A 18 6.53 -3.97 5.65
N LYS A 19 7.39 -4.09 6.65
CA LYS A 19 8.01 -5.35 7.05
C LYS A 19 6.99 -6.35 7.59
N ARG A 20 6.14 -5.91 8.52
CA ARG A 20 5.27 -6.83 9.27
C ARG A 20 3.97 -7.17 8.56
N LYS A 21 3.51 -6.33 7.64
CA LYS A 21 2.18 -6.47 7.03
C LYS A 21 2.21 -6.44 5.51
N LEU A 22 2.77 -5.39 4.90
CA LEU A 22 2.61 -5.18 3.47
C LEU A 22 3.43 -6.15 2.63
N LEU A 23 4.72 -6.28 2.91
CA LEU A 23 5.60 -7.22 2.20
C LEU A 23 5.12 -8.67 2.37
N PRO A 24 4.75 -9.16 3.57
CA PRO A 24 4.13 -10.47 3.73
C PRO A 24 2.81 -10.63 2.96
N ALA A 25 1.95 -9.60 2.92
CA ALA A 25 0.69 -9.65 2.18
C ALA A 25 0.92 -9.71 0.66
N ILE A 26 1.86 -8.92 0.14
CA ILE A 26 2.22 -8.96 -1.29
C ILE A 26 2.87 -10.31 -1.62
N PHE A 27 3.76 -10.82 -0.78
CA PHE A 27 4.36 -12.14 -0.96
C PHE A 27 3.32 -13.26 -0.97
N ARG A 28 2.25 -13.16 -0.16
CA ARG A 28 1.12 -14.10 -0.23
C ARG A 28 0.49 -14.13 -1.62
N GLN A 29 0.33 -12.98 -2.29
CA GLN A 29 -0.19 -12.96 -3.65
C GLN A 29 0.77 -13.62 -4.64
N GLU A 30 2.09 -13.51 -4.43
CA GLU A 30 3.08 -14.24 -5.21
C GLU A 30 2.96 -15.76 -5.04
N THR A 31 2.75 -16.26 -3.79
CA THR A 31 2.53 -17.70 -3.55
C THR A 31 1.29 -18.24 -4.23
N LEU A 32 0.28 -17.39 -4.45
CA LEU A 32 -0.95 -17.71 -5.18
C LEU A 32 -0.81 -17.50 -6.70
N SER A 33 0.38 -17.16 -7.19
CA SER A 33 0.62 -16.82 -8.60
C SER A 33 -0.34 -15.74 -9.13
N SER A 34 -0.72 -14.80 -8.25
CA SER A 34 -1.66 -13.70 -8.56
C SER A 34 -0.94 -12.41 -9.00
N ILE A 35 0.39 -12.43 -9.09
CA ILE A 35 1.21 -11.28 -9.53
C ILE A 35 1.84 -11.61 -10.87
N ASP A 36 1.64 -10.73 -11.85
CA ASP A 36 2.29 -10.85 -13.14
C ASP A 36 3.81 -10.78 -13.03
N HIS A 37 4.53 -11.53 -13.87
CA HIS A 37 5.98 -11.69 -13.79
C HIS A 37 6.77 -10.40 -14.07
N GLU A 38 6.21 -9.43 -14.79
CA GLU A 38 6.81 -8.13 -15.06
C GLU A 38 6.48 -7.07 -14.00
N SER A 39 5.63 -7.39 -13.02
CA SER A 39 5.29 -6.45 -11.95
C SER A 39 6.50 -6.16 -11.06
N GLN A 40 6.59 -4.93 -10.57
CA GLN A 40 7.69 -4.46 -9.73
C GLN A 40 7.20 -3.94 -8.37
N ILE A 41 8.01 -4.15 -7.35
CA ILE A 41 7.75 -3.72 -5.98
C ILE A 41 8.98 -2.93 -5.51
N ILE A 42 8.86 -1.61 -5.54
CA ILE A 42 9.98 -0.70 -5.27
C ILE A 42 9.80 -0.09 -3.89
N GLY A 43 10.62 -0.53 -2.94
CA GLY A 43 10.68 0.10 -1.62
C GLY A 43 11.35 1.47 -1.69
N ILE A 44 10.73 2.45 -1.05
CA ILE A 44 11.25 3.82 -0.93
C ILE A 44 11.52 4.10 0.53
N GLY A 45 12.71 4.63 0.83
CA GLY A 45 13.10 5.02 2.18
C GLY A 45 14.31 5.93 2.19
N SER A 46 14.51 6.65 3.31
CA SER A 46 15.63 7.58 3.47
C SER A 46 16.97 6.90 3.77
N LYS A 47 16.94 5.64 4.17
CA LYS A 47 18.14 4.89 4.51
C LYS A 47 18.96 4.60 3.26
N ASP A 48 20.28 4.82 3.35
CA ASP A 48 21.21 4.40 2.31
C ASP A 48 21.43 2.90 2.38
N MET A 49 21.00 2.17 1.37
CA MET A 49 21.20 0.73 1.26
C MET A 49 21.18 0.30 -0.21
N SER A 50 21.94 -0.75 -0.48
CA SER A 50 21.94 -1.42 -1.77
C SER A 50 20.67 -2.23 -2.00
N LEU A 51 20.44 -2.66 -3.23
CA LEU A 51 19.34 -3.59 -3.55
C LEU A 51 19.49 -4.91 -2.79
N ASP A 52 20.71 -5.45 -2.70
CA ASP A 52 20.97 -6.71 -2.00
C ASP A 52 20.67 -6.63 -0.50
N GLU A 53 21.01 -5.50 0.13
CA GLU A 53 20.65 -5.23 1.53
C GLU A 53 19.14 -5.12 1.72
N TYR A 54 18.43 -4.46 0.78
CA TYR A 54 16.97 -4.39 0.81
C TYR A 54 16.33 -5.76 0.64
N VAL A 55 16.77 -6.55 -0.35
CA VAL A 55 16.30 -7.93 -0.57
C VAL A 55 16.55 -8.80 0.65
N SER A 56 17.71 -8.68 1.28
CA SER A 56 18.05 -9.39 2.52
C SER A 56 17.14 -9.00 3.68
N MET A 57 16.85 -7.71 3.84
CA MET A 57 15.89 -7.20 4.82
C MET A 57 14.48 -7.74 4.58
N VAL A 58 14.04 -7.80 3.31
CA VAL A 58 12.72 -8.36 2.95
C VAL A 58 12.68 -9.86 3.27
N LYS A 59 13.73 -10.59 2.95
CA LYS A 59 13.87 -12.03 3.27
C LYS A 59 13.74 -12.30 4.77
N GLU A 60 14.46 -11.53 5.58
CA GLU A 60 14.37 -11.59 7.04
C GLU A 60 12.97 -11.27 7.54
N SER A 61 12.35 -10.23 6.98
CA SER A 61 10.98 -9.84 7.30
C SER A 61 9.98 -10.97 7.05
N LEU A 62 10.07 -11.63 5.89
CA LEU A 62 9.22 -12.77 5.56
C LEU A 62 9.47 -13.97 6.46
N SER A 63 10.73 -14.24 6.82
CA SER A 63 11.08 -15.28 7.79
C SER A 63 10.42 -15.06 9.15
N ASN A 64 10.28 -13.80 9.57
CA ASN A 64 9.72 -13.45 10.87
C ASN A 64 8.17 -13.29 10.86
N HIS A 65 7.57 -12.98 9.72
CA HIS A 65 6.17 -12.53 9.67
C HIS A 65 5.28 -13.28 8.67
N PHE A 66 5.83 -14.26 7.94
CA PHE A 66 5.06 -15.07 7.01
C PHE A 66 5.19 -16.55 7.36
N ASN A 67 4.12 -17.15 7.84
CA ASN A 67 4.09 -18.56 8.21
C ASN A 67 4.34 -19.46 6.97
N GLY A 68 5.29 -20.38 7.08
CA GLY A 68 5.64 -21.30 6.00
C GLY A 68 6.51 -20.65 4.91
N PHE A 69 7.23 -19.58 5.22
CA PHE A 69 8.19 -19.00 4.29
C PHE A 69 9.35 -19.97 4.02
N ASP A 70 9.54 -20.27 2.74
CA ASP A 70 10.70 -21.04 2.26
C ASP A 70 11.68 -20.11 1.53
N PRO A 71 12.84 -19.81 2.15
CA PRO A 71 13.84 -18.92 1.55
C PRO A 71 14.60 -19.52 0.36
N SER A 72 14.40 -20.81 0.06
CA SER A 72 14.92 -21.50 -1.12
C SER A 72 13.86 -21.83 -2.16
N GLY A 73 12.61 -21.54 -1.85
CA GLY A 73 11.45 -21.86 -2.69
C GLY A 73 11.34 -20.98 -3.93
N GLU A 74 10.67 -21.51 -4.95
CA GLU A 74 10.45 -20.80 -6.22
C GLU A 74 9.67 -19.49 -6.04
N ALA A 75 8.72 -19.44 -5.11
CA ALA A 75 7.95 -18.22 -4.82
C ALA A 75 8.86 -17.08 -4.34
N TRP A 76 9.83 -17.38 -3.46
CA TRP A 76 10.82 -16.39 -3.04
C TRP A 76 11.72 -15.97 -4.21
N THR A 77 12.18 -16.92 -5.02
CA THR A 77 13.02 -16.62 -6.18
C THR A 77 12.33 -15.65 -7.13
N ARG A 78 11.07 -15.91 -7.49
CA ARG A 78 10.29 -15.00 -8.33
C ARG A 78 10.05 -13.65 -7.65
N PHE A 79 9.68 -13.66 -6.37
CA PHE A 79 9.39 -12.43 -5.62
C PHE A 79 10.62 -11.53 -5.50
N SER A 80 11.77 -12.10 -5.19
CA SER A 80 13.01 -11.34 -5.02
C SER A 80 13.44 -10.61 -6.30
N MET A 81 13.16 -11.19 -7.48
CA MET A 81 13.45 -10.56 -8.78
C MET A 81 12.58 -9.33 -9.08
N ARG A 82 11.43 -9.19 -8.39
CA ARG A 82 10.53 -8.05 -8.52
C ARG A 82 10.89 -6.88 -7.62
N LEU A 83 11.76 -7.13 -6.64
CA LEU A 83 12.11 -6.13 -5.64
C LEU A 83 13.06 -5.09 -6.23
N GLY A 84 12.78 -3.84 -5.93
CA GLY A 84 13.66 -2.71 -6.14
C GLY A 84 13.76 -1.87 -4.88
N TYR A 85 14.82 -1.09 -4.78
CA TYR A 85 14.95 -0.11 -3.71
C TYR A 85 15.38 1.23 -4.27
N LYS A 86 14.79 2.29 -3.75
CA LYS A 86 15.14 3.65 -4.08
C LYS A 86 15.31 4.46 -2.80
N LYS A 87 16.53 4.96 -2.59
CA LYS A 87 16.78 5.93 -1.54
C LYS A 87 16.08 7.23 -1.90
N LEU A 88 15.28 7.75 -0.98
CA LEU A 88 14.63 9.05 -1.10
C LEU A 88 14.34 9.60 0.29
N ASP A 89 14.91 10.75 0.60
CA ASP A 89 14.44 11.58 1.70
C ASP A 89 13.25 12.41 1.17
N ILE A 90 12.07 12.15 1.73
CA ILE A 90 10.81 12.80 1.32
C ILE A 90 10.89 14.33 1.44
N ASN A 91 11.71 14.86 2.35
CA ASN A 91 11.87 16.29 2.58
C ASN A 91 13.01 16.93 1.74
N SER A 92 13.69 16.15 0.92
CA SER A 92 14.80 16.61 0.09
C SER A 92 14.39 16.82 -1.36
N ASP A 93 14.30 18.05 -1.81
CA ASP A 93 13.97 18.37 -3.22
C ASP A 93 14.97 17.72 -4.19
N SER A 94 16.26 17.71 -3.83
CA SER A 94 17.30 17.10 -4.67
C SER A 94 17.17 15.58 -4.83
N ASP A 95 16.53 14.89 -3.89
CA ASP A 95 16.25 13.46 -4.01
C ASP A 95 15.04 13.21 -4.93
N TRP A 96 14.05 14.12 -4.90
CA TRP A 96 12.92 14.06 -5.82
C TRP A 96 13.33 14.33 -7.27
N GLU A 97 14.27 15.25 -7.52
CA GLU A 97 14.84 15.47 -8.86
C GLU A 97 15.46 14.19 -9.44
N LYS A 98 15.98 13.31 -8.57
CA LYS A 98 16.59 12.03 -8.95
C LYS A 98 15.59 10.87 -8.97
N PHE A 99 14.30 11.13 -8.72
CA PHE A 99 13.31 10.06 -8.70
C PHE A 99 13.26 9.30 -10.03
N GLY A 100 13.49 10.00 -11.14
CA GLY A 100 13.50 9.43 -12.47
C GLY A 100 12.10 9.23 -13.04
N GLU A 101 12.05 8.65 -14.23
CA GLU A 101 10.80 8.41 -14.95
C GLU A 101 10.01 7.24 -14.35
N ILE A 102 8.70 7.29 -14.56
CA ILE A 102 7.77 6.23 -14.17
C ILE A 102 7.29 5.46 -15.40
N PRO A 103 6.97 4.17 -15.28
CA PRO A 103 6.34 3.41 -16.35
C PRO A 103 5.07 4.09 -16.87
N GLN A 104 4.87 4.11 -18.18
CA GLN A 104 3.67 4.68 -18.81
C GLN A 104 2.71 3.59 -19.31
N ASP A 105 3.18 2.36 -19.40
CA ASP A 105 2.50 1.21 -20.00
C ASP A 105 1.69 0.37 -19.02
N ARG A 106 1.77 0.69 -17.72
CA ARG A 106 1.16 -0.12 -16.65
C ARG A 106 0.63 0.72 -15.50
N PRO A 107 -0.31 0.20 -14.69
CA PRO A 107 -0.74 0.82 -13.45
C PRO A 107 0.42 1.06 -12.49
N ILE A 108 0.42 2.24 -11.89
CA ILE A 108 1.36 2.65 -10.84
C ILE A 108 0.59 2.80 -9.53
N ILE A 109 1.09 2.20 -8.48
CA ILE A 109 0.51 2.26 -7.16
C ILE A 109 1.49 2.94 -6.21
N TYR A 110 1.18 4.14 -5.77
CA TYR A 110 1.90 4.83 -4.72
C TYR A 110 1.30 4.46 -3.36
N TYR A 111 1.92 3.55 -2.65
CA TYR A 111 1.46 3.14 -1.33
C TYR A 111 2.19 3.91 -0.25
N LEU A 112 1.46 4.73 0.52
CA LEU A 112 2.04 5.56 1.57
C LEU A 112 1.99 4.86 2.93
N ALA A 113 3.01 4.04 3.21
CA ALA A 113 3.24 3.40 4.52
C ALA A 113 4.09 4.29 5.45
N THR A 114 3.87 5.60 5.37
CA THR A 114 4.55 6.64 6.14
C THR A 114 3.57 7.32 7.10
N PRO A 115 4.04 8.09 8.08
CA PRO A 115 3.15 8.93 8.88
C PRO A 115 2.31 9.88 8.03
N PRO A 116 1.04 10.16 8.41
CA PRO A 116 0.13 11.04 7.66
C PRO A 116 0.67 12.44 7.41
N SER A 117 1.55 12.95 8.30
CA SER A 117 2.22 14.24 8.13
C SER A 117 3.06 14.36 6.85
N LEU A 118 3.46 13.23 6.25
CA LEU A 118 4.23 13.20 5.01
C LEU A 118 3.36 13.11 3.74
N TYR A 119 2.07 12.80 3.86
CA TYR A 119 1.19 12.60 2.70
C TYR A 119 1.13 13.84 1.80
N LYS A 120 1.01 15.02 2.41
CA LYS A 120 0.98 16.31 1.68
C LYS A 120 2.28 16.56 0.90
N VAL A 121 3.43 16.31 1.51
CA VAL A 121 4.74 16.50 0.87
C VAL A 121 4.92 15.52 -0.28
N ILE A 122 4.58 14.24 -0.07
CA ILE A 122 4.68 13.20 -1.11
C ILE A 122 3.76 13.54 -2.28
N SER A 123 2.47 13.84 -2.04
CA SER A 123 1.52 14.17 -3.10
C SER A 123 1.96 15.37 -3.93
N LYS A 124 2.42 16.45 -3.25
CA LYS A 124 2.94 17.64 -3.92
C LYS A 124 4.14 17.33 -4.83
N ASN A 125 5.10 16.55 -4.32
CA ASN A 125 6.30 16.23 -5.08
C ASN A 125 6.02 15.25 -6.22
N LEU A 126 5.10 14.30 -6.06
CA LEU A 126 4.66 13.44 -7.16
C LEU A 126 4.04 14.28 -8.28
N LYS A 127 3.23 15.29 -7.95
CA LYS A 127 2.62 16.20 -8.93
C LYS A 127 3.68 17.07 -9.63
N SER A 128 4.52 17.76 -8.86
CA SER A 128 5.53 18.68 -9.41
C SER A 128 6.59 17.97 -10.24
N GLY A 129 6.91 16.72 -9.92
CA GLY A 129 7.82 15.87 -10.68
C GLY A 129 7.22 15.19 -11.91
N ASN A 130 5.94 15.46 -12.26
CA ASN A 130 5.21 14.78 -13.33
C ASN A 130 5.21 13.25 -13.19
N LEU A 131 5.11 12.77 -11.94
CA LEU A 131 5.13 11.35 -11.60
C LEU A 131 3.71 10.77 -11.47
N ILE A 132 2.70 11.47 -11.98
CA ILE A 132 1.29 11.05 -11.93
C ILE A 132 0.76 11.00 -13.37
N ASN A 133 0.09 9.90 -13.71
CA ASN A 133 -0.63 9.73 -14.97
C ASN A 133 -2.02 9.11 -14.73
N ASP A 134 -2.79 8.88 -15.78
CA ASP A 134 -4.16 8.32 -15.69
C ASP A 134 -4.19 6.91 -15.05
N ASN A 135 -3.08 6.16 -15.16
CA ASN A 135 -2.93 4.83 -14.59
C ASN A 135 -2.39 4.85 -13.15
N SER A 136 -2.08 6.02 -12.60
CA SER A 136 -1.60 6.15 -11.23
C SER A 136 -2.72 5.95 -10.22
N ARG A 137 -2.39 5.34 -9.09
CA ARG A 137 -3.25 5.16 -7.92
C ARG A 137 -2.45 5.53 -6.68
N ILE A 138 -3.07 6.24 -5.75
CA ILE A 138 -2.45 6.52 -4.45
C ILE A 138 -3.24 5.84 -3.35
N VAL A 139 -2.52 5.15 -2.47
CA VAL A 139 -3.08 4.40 -1.35
C VAL A 139 -2.57 5.03 -0.06
N VAL A 140 -3.50 5.47 0.78
CA VAL A 140 -3.23 6.06 2.10
C VAL A 140 -3.94 5.28 3.18
N GLU A 141 -3.33 5.21 4.37
CA GLU A 141 -3.89 4.52 5.53
C GLU A 141 -4.48 5.50 6.55
N LYS A 142 -5.45 5.05 7.30
CA LYS A 142 -5.95 5.78 8.48
C LYS A 142 -4.94 5.74 9.63
N PRO A 143 -4.87 6.81 10.45
CA PRO A 143 -5.71 8.02 10.40
C PRO A 143 -5.29 8.99 9.28
N ILE A 144 -6.27 9.62 8.62
CA ILE A 144 -6.02 10.68 7.66
C ILE A 144 -6.10 12.01 8.43
N GLY A 145 -4.94 12.46 8.92
CA GLY A 145 -4.86 13.62 9.81
C GLY A 145 -5.18 13.29 11.28
N SER A 146 -4.89 14.24 12.16
CA SER A 146 -5.13 14.15 13.61
C SER A 146 -6.47 14.79 14.03
N ASP A 147 -7.00 15.66 13.19
CA ASP A 147 -8.27 16.37 13.36
C ASP A 147 -8.91 16.67 12.01
N LEU A 148 -10.09 17.29 12.02
CA LEU A 148 -10.83 17.61 10.80
C LEU A 148 -10.07 18.56 9.87
N LYS A 149 -9.34 19.53 10.43
CA LYS A 149 -8.56 20.50 9.66
C LYS A 149 -7.42 19.80 8.90
N THR A 150 -6.61 19.04 9.61
CA THR A 150 -5.50 18.30 9.01
C THR A 150 -5.98 17.22 8.03
N ALA A 151 -7.12 16.58 8.31
CA ALA A 151 -7.74 15.63 7.40
C ALA A 151 -8.17 16.31 6.08
N ASN A 152 -8.79 17.50 6.15
CA ASN A 152 -9.16 18.25 4.96
C ASN A 152 -7.92 18.70 4.17
N GLU A 153 -6.89 19.23 4.85
CA GLU A 153 -5.64 19.64 4.20
C GLU A 153 -4.96 18.48 3.44
N ILE A 154 -4.98 17.28 4.02
CA ILE A 154 -4.44 16.08 3.35
C ILE A 154 -5.30 15.70 2.15
N ASN A 155 -6.64 15.67 2.32
CA ASN A 155 -7.54 15.34 1.21
C ASN A 155 -7.43 16.35 0.06
N ASP A 156 -7.35 17.65 0.35
CA ASP A 156 -7.16 18.70 -0.66
C ASP A 156 -5.83 18.50 -1.41
N SER A 157 -4.77 18.17 -0.68
CA SER A 157 -3.46 17.91 -1.28
C SER A 157 -3.44 16.66 -2.16
N LEU A 158 -4.18 15.61 -1.80
CA LEU A 158 -4.34 14.42 -2.64
C LEU A 158 -5.15 14.74 -3.89
N ALA A 159 -6.28 15.46 -3.73
CA ALA A 159 -7.17 15.86 -4.82
C ALA A 159 -6.52 16.85 -5.80
N ASP A 160 -5.51 17.60 -5.37
CA ASP A 160 -4.72 18.48 -6.25
C ASP A 160 -3.88 17.69 -7.28
N GLY A 161 -3.42 16.49 -6.93
CA GLY A 161 -2.58 15.64 -7.79
C GLY A 161 -3.33 14.47 -8.44
N PHE A 162 -4.35 13.93 -7.79
CA PHE A 162 -5.04 12.70 -8.22
C PHE A 162 -6.55 12.93 -8.35
N LEU A 163 -7.19 12.28 -9.30
CA LEU A 163 -8.65 12.20 -9.37
C LEU A 163 -9.18 11.32 -8.22
N GLU A 164 -10.41 11.54 -7.78
CA GLU A 164 -11.00 10.79 -6.66
C GLU A 164 -11.01 9.26 -6.90
N ASN A 165 -11.23 8.83 -8.13
CA ASN A 165 -11.16 7.41 -8.51
C ASN A 165 -9.74 6.83 -8.53
N GLN A 166 -8.72 7.65 -8.33
CA GLN A 166 -7.31 7.26 -8.18
C GLN A 166 -6.87 7.21 -6.70
N ILE A 167 -7.70 7.70 -5.76
CA ILE A 167 -7.37 7.81 -4.33
C ILE A 167 -8.04 6.67 -3.57
N TYR A 168 -7.22 5.82 -2.92
CA TYR A 168 -7.67 4.69 -2.11
C TYR A 168 -7.34 4.92 -0.65
N ARG A 169 -8.37 5.08 0.18
CA ARG A 169 -8.24 5.26 1.64
C ARG A 169 -8.51 3.93 2.31
N ILE A 170 -7.45 3.30 2.82
CA ILE A 170 -7.54 1.97 3.45
C ILE A 170 -8.10 2.09 4.86
N ASP A 171 -9.18 1.36 5.12
CA ASP A 171 -9.67 1.08 6.46
C ASP A 171 -9.45 -0.40 6.77
N HIS A 172 -8.41 -0.71 7.53
CA HIS A 172 -8.07 -2.08 7.87
C HIS A 172 -9.11 -2.75 8.80
N TYR A 173 -10.01 -1.97 9.46
CA TYR A 173 -11.13 -2.54 10.21
C TYR A 173 -12.11 -3.26 9.31
N LEU A 174 -12.39 -2.74 8.12
CA LEU A 174 -13.28 -3.38 7.15
C LEU A 174 -12.71 -4.70 6.59
N GLY A 175 -11.39 -4.88 6.68
CA GLY A 175 -10.71 -6.11 6.28
C GLY A 175 -10.66 -7.19 7.38
N LYS A 176 -11.07 -6.88 8.63
CA LYS A 176 -11.07 -7.86 9.72
C LYS A 176 -12.19 -8.88 9.51
N GLU A 177 -11.85 -10.16 9.64
CA GLU A 177 -12.78 -11.28 9.50
C GLU A 177 -14.04 -11.11 10.39
N ALA A 178 -13.86 -10.67 11.62
CA ALA A 178 -14.98 -10.41 12.53
C ALA A 178 -15.96 -9.35 12.01
N VAL A 179 -15.46 -8.29 11.36
CA VAL A 179 -16.31 -7.23 10.78
C VAL A 179 -17.00 -7.73 9.51
N GLN A 180 -16.30 -8.47 8.66
CA GLN A 180 -16.89 -9.08 7.47
C GLN A 180 -17.96 -10.12 7.84
N ASN A 181 -17.71 -10.93 8.86
CA ASN A 181 -18.68 -11.88 9.37
C ASN A 181 -19.94 -11.20 9.92
N LEU A 182 -19.79 -10.01 10.52
CA LEU A 182 -20.93 -9.22 10.99
C LEU A 182 -21.83 -8.76 9.83
N LEU A 183 -21.24 -8.34 8.72
CA LEU A 183 -21.97 -7.99 7.49
C LEU A 183 -22.69 -9.21 6.91
N ALA A 184 -22.01 -10.35 6.85
CA ALA A 184 -22.60 -11.61 6.39
C ALA A 184 -23.76 -12.05 7.32
N LEU A 185 -23.58 -11.95 8.63
CA LEU A 185 -24.62 -12.27 9.61
C LEU A 185 -25.87 -11.41 9.39
N ARG A 186 -25.69 -10.11 9.18
CA ARG A 186 -26.79 -9.16 9.00
C ARG A 186 -27.52 -9.31 7.66
N PHE A 187 -26.81 -9.44 6.56
CA PHE A 187 -27.37 -9.32 5.21
C PHE A 187 -27.55 -10.66 4.49
N ALA A 188 -26.83 -11.71 4.89
CA ALA A 188 -26.97 -13.05 4.30
C ALA A 188 -27.83 -13.98 5.15
N ASN A 189 -28.40 -13.51 6.28
CA ASN A 189 -29.17 -14.34 7.19
C ASN A 189 -30.47 -13.65 7.60
N THR A 190 -31.57 -14.06 6.98
CA THR A 190 -32.90 -13.48 7.17
C THR A 190 -33.43 -13.60 8.60
N ILE A 191 -32.94 -14.57 9.40
CA ILE A 191 -33.35 -14.74 10.80
C ILE A 191 -32.90 -13.55 11.63
N PHE A 192 -31.71 -13.02 11.35
CA PHE A 192 -31.13 -11.91 12.12
C PHE A 192 -31.48 -10.53 11.55
N GLU A 193 -31.91 -10.44 10.30
CA GLU A 193 -32.18 -9.18 9.61
C GLU A 193 -33.21 -8.31 10.39
N GLN A 194 -34.27 -8.93 10.88
CA GLN A 194 -35.33 -8.24 11.64
C GLN A 194 -34.84 -7.73 12.99
N SER A 195 -33.83 -8.38 13.60
CA SER A 195 -33.25 -8.00 14.89
C SER A 195 -32.30 -6.81 14.78
N TRP A 196 -31.90 -6.42 13.56
CA TRP A 196 -30.98 -5.29 13.31
C TRP A 196 -31.76 -4.01 12.99
N SER A 197 -32.63 -3.63 13.88
CA SER A 197 -33.46 -2.44 13.74
C SER A 197 -33.37 -1.57 15.01
N ASN A 198 -33.71 -0.31 14.89
CA ASN A 198 -33.79 0.60 16.04
C ASN A 198 -34.84 0.22 17.09
N ALA A 199 -35.72 -0.74 16.80
CA ALA A 199 -36.66 -1.29 17.75
C ALA A 199 -36.05 -2.41 18.61
N ALA A 200 -35.03 -3.09 18.11
CA ALA A 200 -34.40 -4.24 18.77
C ALA A 200 -32.98 -3.92 19.31
N ILE A 201 -32.32 -2.87 18.83
CA ILE A 201 -30.98 -2.44 19.24
C ILE A 201 -31.08 -1.06 19.87
N ASP A 202 -30.72 -0.96 21.13
CA ASP A 202 -30.73 0.29 21.89
C ASP A 202 -29.54 1.18 21.52
N HIS A 203 -28.33 0.62 21.47
CA HIS A 203 -27.11 1.32 21.07
C HIS A 203 -26.03 0.35 20.57
N ILE A 204 -25.07 0.86 19.83
CA ILE A 204 -23.89 0.13 19.31
C ILE A 204 -22.63 0.80 19.82
#